data_cde3d5d136e78294f20a89aab8f71a97
#
_entry.id   cde3d5d136e78294f20a89aab8f71a97
#
_cell.length_a   1.000
_cell.length_b   1.000
_cell.length_c   1.000
_cell.angle_alpha   90.00
_cell.angle_beta   90.00
_cell.angle_gamma   90.00
#
_symmetry.space_group_name_H-M   'P 1'
#
loop_
_entity.id
_entity.type
_entity.pdbx_description
1 polymer ?
#
loop_
_entity_poly.entity_id
_entity_poly.type
_entity_poly.pdbx_seq_one_letter_code
_entity_poly.pdbx_strand_id
1 'polypeptide(L)'
;MDFKNSRVFRSIKELSNKSWTYEYSAGFVAFMILFSNHVAAISSRHMAVAFRIPESTTGIYFTKLFGFRGFLILFGSLGTYILKWFISENNIIPTLIFSTLIMVARFCAMIMIFTSKNPAFDIYNFYVVEALFVGLFQISFYALTPEFASLLSLCVRISKITVFFIQLIMDFTIYDRPMLMLRIHFCILFTLSFISTCLWYFYCISRRKFNHKEKETIEIMQANTIQYFNIIGPQGNERFDYGDENPEPSFWAHVRNCISPILMSVATLIMNNMISPGLLPYALLERDKCHKINMSGIPMGVAGCLVVHIIKKNIDSLNTKWTWHWHAFWLCAIPPFVVFILTFVALHTSTAVAAAIYNSQNAVLGMAIMFFFFHPMVETLGFVGVVSNVRHLGKVMERGVKVITTNLFFTYIIGFTAYKVSVGYNVMRTTIELQPDASLDTVPRLFYWVILNIKEYI
;
A
#
# COMPACT_ATOMS: atom_id res chain seq x y z
N MET A 1 -22.94 12.63 -36.21
CA MET A 1 -21.60 12.05 -36.19
C MET A 1 -21.65 10.78 -35.31
N ASP A 2 -21.58 9.63 -35.94
CA ASP A 2 -21.83 8.35 -35.24
C ASP A 2 -20.56 7.91 -34.52
N PHE A 3 -20.44 8.31 -33.23
CA PHE A 3 -19.28 8.05 -32.37
C PHE A 3 -18.97 6.54 -32.22
N LYS A 4 -19.96 5.66 -32.49
CA LYS A 4 -19.80 4.20 -32.41
C LYS A 4 -18.92 3.62 -33.53
N ASN A 5 -18.72 4.32 -34.63
CA ASN A 5 -17.97 3.87 -35.80
C ASN A 5 -16.57 4.43 -35.92
N SER A 6 -16.10 5.25 -34.96
CA SER A 6 -14.75 5.79 -35.01
C SER A 6 -13.69 4.70 -34.85
N ARG A 7 -12.57 4.79 -35.57
CA ARG A 7 -11.42 3.87 -35.45
C ARG A 7 -10.96 3.78 -33.98
N VAL A 8 -11.00 4.89 -33.25
CA VAL A 8 -10.67 4.98 -31.82
C VAL A 8 -11.57 4.08 -30.98
N PHE A 9 -12.88 4.06 -31.24
CA PHE A 9 -13.82 3.23 -30.49
C PHE A 9 -13.64 1.72 -30.78
N ARG A 10 -13.28 1.35 -32.01
CA ARG A 10 -12.93 -0.04 -32.34
C ARG A 10 -11.62 -0.48 -31.66
N SER A 11 -10.58 0.36 -31.70
CA SER A 11 -9.32 0.06 -31.03
C SER A 11 -9.49 -0.07 -29.51
N ILE A 12 -10.29 0.79 -28.85
CA ILE A 12 -10.62 0.69 -27.43
C ILE A 12 -11.38 -0.62 -27.15
N LYS A 13 -12.31 -1.02 -28.01
CA LYS A 13 -13.06 -2.28 -27.86
C LYS A 13 -12.18 -3.51 -28.02
N GLU A 14 -11.23 -3.51 -28.95
CA GLU A 14 -10.26 -4.57 -29.12
C GLU A 14 -9.27 -4.67 -27.93
N LEU A 15 -8.83 -3.53 -27.40
CA LEU A 15 -8.01 -3.44 -26.20
C LEU A 15 -8.77 -3.95 -24.96
N SER A 16 -10.08 -3.66 -24.85
CA SER A 16 -10.89 -4.12 -23.72
C SER A 16 -11.09 -5.64 -23.66
N ASN A 17 -10.84 -6.36 -24.73
CA ASN A 17 -10.94 -7.82 -24.76
C ASN A 17 -9.64 -8.53 -24.35
N LYS A 18 -8.54 -7.79 -24.09
CA LYS A 18 -7.26 -8.36 -23.70
C LYS A 18 -7.07 -8.32 -22.18
N SER A 19 -6.85 -9.46 -21.56
CA SER A 19 -6.70 -9.59 -20.10
C SER A 19 -5.58 -8.70 -19.52
N TRP A 20 -4.48 -8.49 -20.25
CA TRP A 20 -3.39 -7.63 -19.83
C TRP A 20 -3.79 -6.15 -19.66
N THR A 21 -4.81 -5.67 -20.38
CA THR A 21 -5.29 -4.28 -20.24
C THR A 21 -5.86 -4.01 -18.86
N TYR A 22 -6.56 -4.99 -18.27
CA TYR A 22 -7.09 -4.89 -16.92
C TYR A 22 -5.99 -4.86 -15.88
N GLU A 23 -4.99 -5.73 -16.05
CA GLU A 23 -3.83 -5.82 -15.18
C GLU A 23 -3.06 -4.49 -15.12
N TYR A 24 -2.70 -3.93 -16.27
CA TYR A 24 -1.97 -2.65 -16.33
C TYR A 24 -2.82 -1.45 -15.90
N SER A 25 -4.11 -1.44 -16.18
CA SER A 25 -5.01 -0.39 -15.69
C SER A 25 -5.07 -0.38 -14.16
N ALA A 26 -5.25 -1.54 -13.53
CA ALA A 26 -5.21 -1.67 -12.08
C ALA A 26 -3.84 -1.30 -11.51
N GLY A 27 -2.75 -1.73 -12.17
CA GLY A 27 -1.38 -1.37 -11.80
C GLY A 27 -1.14 0.14 -11.82
N PHE A 28 -1.60 0.84 -12.86
CA PHE A 28 -1.46 2.30 -12.94
C PHE A 28 -2.28 3.04 -11.88
N VAL A 29 -3.46 2.54 -11.55
CA VAL A 29 -4.26 3.08 -10.43
C VAL A 29 -3.53 2.90 -9.11
N ALA A 30 -2.98 1.71 -8.83
CA ALA A 30 -2.18 1.45 -7.64
C ALA A 30 -0.95 2.37 -7.56
N PHE A 31 -0.25 2.58 -8.69
CA PHE A 31 0.85 3.53 -8.82
C PHE A 31 0.45 4.93 -8.35
N MET A 32 -0.77 5.38 -8.64
CA MET A 32 -1.24 6.74 -8.31
C MET A 32 -1.79 6.90 -6.90
N ILE A 33 -2.16 5.81 -6.19
CA ILE A 33 -2.78 5.89 -4.86
C ILE A 33 -1.90 6.68 -3.88
N LEU A 34 -0.62 6.32 -3.77
CA LEU A 34 0.33 6.94 -2.84
C LEU A 34 1.27 7.97 -3.48
N PHE A 35 1.06 8.33 -4.75
CA PHE A 35 1.95 9.24 -5.48
C PHE A 35 2.10 10.59 -4.77
N SER A 36 1.01 11.20 -4.29
CA SER A 36 1.03 12.45 -3.53
C SER A 36 1.85 12.33 -2.23
N ASN A 37 1.73 11.19 -1.53
CA ASN A 37 2.52 10.92 -0.33
C ASN A 37 4.02 10.85 -0.64
N HIS A 38 4.37 10.24 -1.76
CA HIS A 38 5.77 10.17 -2.21
C HIS A 38 6.31 11.53 -2.63
N VAL A 39 5.48 12.37 -3.28
CA VAL A 39 5.82 13.78 -3.57
C VAL A 39 6.10 14.53 -2.27
N ALA A 40 5.21 14.48 -1.27
CA ALA A 40 5.41 15.14 0.01
C ALA A 40 6.68 14.68 0.73
N ALA A 41 6.96 13.35 0.72
CA ALA A 41 8.11 12.80 1.41
C ALA A 41 9.45 13.16 0.73
N ILE A 42 9.52 13.04 -0.60
CA ILE A 42 10.75 13.25 -1.36
C ILE A 42 11.05 14.75 -1.52
N SER A 43 10.02 15.58 -1.77
CA SER A 43 10.18 17.03 -1.95
C SER A 43 10.10 17.82 -0.63
N SER A 44 10.11 17.18 0.53
CA SER A 44 9.91 17.80 1.84
C SER A 44 10.87 18.98 2.10
N ARG A 45 12.15 18.83 1.72
CA ARG A 45 13.16 19.91 1.81
C ARG A 45 12.75 21.13 0.97
N HIS A 46 12.36 20.91 -0.28
CA HIS A 46 11.96 21.97 -1.21
C HIS A 46 10.64 22.62 -0.80
N MET A 47 9.72 21.84 -0.26
CA MET A 47 8.48 22.35 0.34
C MET A 47 8.77 23.27 1.53
N ALA A 48 9.69 22.88 2.41
CA ALA A 48 10.07 23.73 3.55
C ALA A 48 10.63 25.08 3.11
N VAL A 49 11.52 25.07 2.12
CA VAL A 49 12.11 26.31 1.57
C VAL A 49 11.06 27.14 0.83
N ALA A 50 10.27 26.53 -0.07
CA ALA A 50 9.25 27.21 -0.87
C ALA A 50 8.16 27.87 -0.02
N PHE A 51 7.77 27.21 1.07
CA PHE A 51 6.73 27.68 1.99
C PHE A 51 7.30 28.53 3.12
N ARG A 52 8.61 28.80 3.13
CA ARG A 52 9.31 29.59 4.16
C ARG A 52 9.09 29.05 5.57
N ILE A 53 9.04 27.71 5.72
CA ILE A 53 8.91 27.07 7.04
C ILE A 53 10.30 27.14 7.71
N PRO A 54 10.37 27.69 8.96
CA PRO A 54 11.64 27.77 9.69
C PRO A 54 12.26 26.39 9.89
N GLU A 55 13.59 26.28 9.80
CA GLU A 55 14.30 24.99 9.94
C GLU A 55 13.97 24.29 11.27
N SER A 56 13.89 25.05 12.36
CA SER A 56 13.52 24.53 13.69
C SER A 56 12.14 23.89 13.76
N THR A 57 11.19 24.28 12.91
CA THR A 57 9.82 23.78 12.88
C THR A 57 9.52 22.84 11.73
N THR A 58 10.45 22.68 10.79
CA THR A 58 10.26 21.82 9.59
C THR A 58 9.96 20.38 9.97
N GLY A 59 10.72 19.81 10.91
CA GLY A 59 10.48 18.45 11.39
C GLY A 59 9.10 18.29 12.02
N ILE A 60 8.66 19.26 12.82
CA ILE A 60 7.33 19.25 13.45
C ILE A 60 6.23 19.32 12.40
N TYR A 61 6.38 20.19 11.40
CA TYR A 61 5.40 20.35 10.32
C TYR A 61 5.16 19.01 9.58
N PHE A 62 6.22 18.35 9.12
CA PHE A 62 6.09 17.10 8.38
C PHE A 62 5.64 15.94 9.26
N THR A 63 6.11 15.86 10.52
CA THR A 63 5.64 14.83 11.46
C THR A 63 4.14 14.96 11.72
N LYS A 64 3.63 16.17 11.94
CA LYS A 64 2.19 16.44 12.09
C LYS A 64 1.44 16.12 10.81
N LEU A 65 1.96 16.54 9.65
CA LEU A 65 1.35 16.26 8.34
C LEU A 65 1.18 14.76 8.11
N PHE A 66 2.25 13.97 8.22
CA PHE A 66 2.21 12.53 7.98
C PHE A 66 1.41 11.79 9.07
N GLY A 67 1.50 12.22 10.32
CA GLY A 67 0.72 11.66 11.42
C GLY A 67 -0.78 11.84 11.22
N PHE A 68 -1.22 13.06 10.90
CA PHE A 68 -2.63 13.36 10.69
C PHE A 68 -3.15 12.74 9.38
N ARG A 69 -2.33 12.73 8.34
CA ARG A 69 -2.60 11.99 7.10
C ARG A 69 -2.83 10.49 7.36
N GLY A 70 -1.96 9.85 8.14
CA GLY A 70 -2.11 8.45 8.53
C GLY A 70 -3.41 8.18 9.29
N PHE A 71 -3.79 9.06 10.20
CA PHE A 71 -5.07 8.99 10.92
C PHE A 71 -6.27 9.06 9.97
N LEU A 72 -6.26 9.99 9.01
CA LEU A 72 -7.38 10.14 8.07
C LEU A 72 -7.46 9.00 7.04
N ILE A 73 -6.33 8.42 6.64
CA ILE A 73 -6.35 7.18 5.84
C ILE A 73 -7.04 6.07 6.64
N LEU A 74 -6.68 5.89 7.91
CA LEU A 74 -7.32 4.90 8.77
C LEU A 74 -8.83 5.18 8.94
N PHE A 75 -9.21 6.43 9.18
CA PHE A 75 -10.61 6.82 9.34
C PHE A 75 -11.42 6.61 8.05
N GLY A 76 -10.87 6.96 6.88
CA GLY A 76 -11.47 6.68 5.58
C GLY A 76 -11.60 5.18 5.32
N SER A 77 -10.56 4.41 5.67
CA SER A 77 -10.57 2.95 5.56
C SER A 77 -11.65 2.31 6.43
N LEU A 78 -11.83 2.81 7.65
CA LEU A 78 -12.93 2.40 8.54
C LEU A 78 -14.29 2.69 7.92
N GLY A 79 -14.48 3.90 7.37
CA GLY A 79 -15.72 4.28 6.70
C GLY A 79 -16.08 3.34 5.56
N THR A 80 -15.11 2.98 4.71
CA THR A 80 -15.34 2.02 3.61
C THR A 80 -15.54 0.60 4.13
N TYR A 81 -14.81 0.19 5.15
CA TYR A 81 -14.98 -1.12 5.76
C TYR A 81 -16.42 -1.29 6.31
N ILE A 82 -16.93 -0.28 7.03
CA ILE A 82 -18.31 -0.27 7.51
C ILE A 82 -19.31 -0.24 6.35
N LEU A 83 -19.07 0.61 5.34
CA LEU A 83 -19.94 0.72 4.17
C LEU A 83 -20.12 -0.62 3.44
N LYS A 84 -19.09 -1.44 3.38
CA LYS A 84 -19.13 -2.77 2.75
C LYS A 84 -19.95 -3.81 3.50
N TRP A 85 -20.28 -3.59 4.76
CA TRP A 85 -21.26 -4.43 5.48
C TRP A 85 -22.69 -4.19 5.01
N PHE A 86 -22.98 -2.99 4.51
CA PHE A 86 -24.31 -2.60 4.06
C PHE A 86 -24.49 -2.66 2.52
N ILE A 87 -23.39 -2.60 1.78
CA ILE A 87 -23.40 -2.57 0.32
C ILE A 87 -22.68 -3.82 -0.19
N SER A 88 -23.28 -4.48 -1.20
CA SER A 88 -22.64 -5.63 -1.86
C SER A 88 -21.19 -5.33 -2.25
N GLU A 89 -20.31 -6.28 -1.98
CA GLU A 89 -18.86 -6.23 -2.24
C GLU A 89 -18.53 -5.93 -3.72
N ASN A 90 -19.42 -6.35 -4.63
CA ASN A 90 -19.26 -6.15 -6.07
C ASN A 90 -19.74 -4.76 -6.54
N ASN A 91 -20.21 -3.90 -5.64
CA ASN A 91 -20.67 -2.58 -6.04
C ASN A 91 -19.47 -1.67 -6.41
N ILE A 92 -19.44 -1.29 -7.68
CA ILE A 92 -18.36 -0.48 -8.29
C ILE A 92 -18.57 1.02 -8.00
N ILE A 93 -19.80 1.46 -7.74
CA ILE A 93 -20.16 2.88 -7.64
C ILE A 93 -19.35 3.62 -6.57
N PRO A 94 -19.21 3.13 -5.32
CA PRO A 94 -18.43 3.85 -4.32
C PRO A 94 -16.97 4.08 -4.74
N THR A 95 -16.32 3.08 -5.39
CA THR A 95 -14.93 3.25 -5.80
C THR A 95 -14.74 4.28 -6.90
N LEU A 96 -15.73 4.40 -7.82
CA LEU A 96 -15.72 5.43 -8.85
C LEU A 96 -15.87 6.82 -8.24
N ILE A 97 -16.79 6.98 -7.27
CA ILE A 97 -16.99 8.24 -6.55
C ILE A 97 -15.69 8.64 -5.83
N PHE A 98 -15.08 7.72 -5.07
CA PHE A 98 -13.86 8.00 -4.30
C PHE A 98 -12.66 8.32 -5.21
N SER A 99 -12.51 7.62 -6.34
CA SER A 99 -11.49 7.93 -7.34
C SER A 99 -11.66 9.34 -7.90
N THR A 100 -12.90 9.75 -8.19
CA THR A 100 -13.22 11.09 -8.68
C THR A 100 -12.92 12.15 -7.62
N LEU A 101 -13.25 11.90 -6.34
CA LEU A 101 -12.97 12.82 -5.25
C LEU A 101 -11.45 13.04 -5.06
N ILE A 102 -10.64 11.99 -5.18
CA ILE A 102 -9.17 12.10 -5.18
C ILE A 102 -8.69 12.99 -6.33
N MET A 103 -9.20 12.76 -7.54
CA MET A 103 -8.83 13.56 -8.72
C MET A 103 -9.22 15.03 -8.53
N VAL A 104 -10.41 15.32 -8.04
CA VAL A 104 -10.88 16.69 -7.76
C VAL A 104 -10.02 17.35 -6.68
N ALA A 105 -9.70 16.65 -5.59
CA ALA A 105 -8.82 17.17 -4.54
C ALA A 105 -7.43 17.54 -5.11
N ARG A 106 -6.85 16.70 -5.97
CA ARG A 106 -5.57 16.95 -6.62
C ARG A 106 -5.63 18.09 -7.65
N PHE A 107 -6.77 18.27 -8.31
CA PHE A 107 -7.02 19.44 -9.15
C PHE A 107 -7.07 20.74 -8.33
N CYS A 108 -7.80 20.74 -7.22
CA CYS A 108 -7.82 21.87 -6.30
C CYS A 108 -6.41 22.21 -5.77
N ALA A 109 -5.61 21.20 -5.42
CA ALA A 109 -4.23 21.41 -5.00
C ALA A 109 -3.36 22.04 -6.07
N MET A 110 -3.53 21.61 -7.32
CA MET A 110 -2.84 22.23 -8.45
C MET A 110 -3.20 23.72 -8.57
N ILE A 111 -4.46 24.10 -8.42
CA ILE A 111 -4.87 25.51 -8.43
C ILE A 111 -4.28 26.24 -7.21
N MET A 112 -4.39 25.67 -6.02
CA MET A 112 -3.92 26.28 -4.78
C MET A 112 -2.42 26.60 -4.79
N ILE A 113 -1.58 25.75 -5.35
CA ILE A 113 -0.11 26.00 -5.42
C ILE A 113 0.25 27.21 -6.29
N PHE A 114 -0.65 27.65 -7.20
CA PHE A 114 -0.45 28.85 -8.02
C PHE A 114 -1.08 30.10 -7.41
N THR A 115 -2.18 29.97 -6.65
CA THR A 115 -3.04 31.09 -6.24
C THR A 115 -2.97 31.41 -4.74
N SER A 116 -2.51 30.45 -3.92
CA SER A 116 -2.54 30.60 -2.46
C SER A 116 -1.59 31.69 -1.96
N LYS A 117 -2.09 32.47 -0.99
CA LYS A 117 -1.29 33.43 -0.21
C LYS A 117 -0.52 32.75 0.93
N ASN A 118 -1.03 31.60 1.42
CA ASN A 118 -0.39 30.80 2.47
C ASN A 118 -0.28 29.33 2.03
N PRO A 119 0.64 29.01 1.12
CA PRO A 119 0.76 27.68 0.56
C PRO A 119 1.10 26.61 1.60
N ALA A 120 1.78 26.95 2.69
CA ALA A 120 2.08 26.01 3.77
C ALA A 120 0.81 25.44 4.41
N PHE A 121 -0.17 26.29 4.70
CA PHE A 121 -1.43 25.90 5.31
C PHE A 121 -2.36 25.20 4.32
N ASP A 122 -2.53 25.75 3.11
CA ASP A 122 -3.47 25.23 2.15
C ASP A 122 -3.04 23.86 1.59
N ILE A 123 -1.75 23.69 1.33
CA ILE A 123 -1.20 22.40 0.89
C ILE A 123 -1.20 21.38 2.03
N TYR A 124 -1.00 21.81 3.29
CA TYR A 124 -1.20 20.94 4.45
C TYR A 124 -2.64 20.38 4.47
N ASN A 125 -3.63 21.25 4.39
CA ASN A 125 -5.05 20.87 4.40
C ASN A 125 -5.40 19.97 3.20
N PHE A 126 -4.86 20.27 2.02
CA PHE A 126 -5.02 19.38 0.86
C PHE A 126 -4.56 17.96 1.16
N TYR A 127 -3.32 17.78 1.65
CA TYR A 127 -2.79 16.45 1.94
C TYR A 127 -3.62 15.70 2.99
N VAL A 128 -4.18 16.42 3.93
CA VAL A 128 -5.05 15.88 4.99
C VAL A 128 -6.39 15.42 4.41
N VAL A 129 -7.06 16.25 3.62
CA VAL A 129 -8.36 15.93 2.99
C VAL A 129 -8.19 14.81 1.96
N GLU A 130 -7.16 14.87 1.12
CA GLU A 130 -6.85 13.82 0.14
C GLU A 130 -6.65 12.47 0.83
N ALA A 131 -6.00 12.45 2.01
CA ALA A 131 -5.75 11.22 2.75
C ALA A 131 -7.04 10.50 3.16
N LEU A 132 -8.09 11.24 3.52
CA LEU A 132 -9.41 10.66 3.79
C LEU A 132 -9.97 9.95 2.56
N PHE A 133 -9.92 10.60 1.41
CA PHE A 133 -10.42 10.01 0.16
C PHE A 133 -9.58 8.82 -0.30
N VAL A 134 -8.26 8.87 -0.09
CA VAL A 134 -7.37 7.73 -0.35
C VAL A 134 -7.75 6.55 0.55
N GLY A 135 -8.01 6.76 1.84
CA GLY A 135 -8.46 5.70 2.75
C GLY A 135 -9.78 5.07 2.32
N LEU A 136 -10.78 5.90 1.95
CA LEU A 136 -12.06 5.46 1.40
C LEU A 136 -11.88 4.63 0.11
N PHE A 137 -10.98 5.04 -0.77
CA PHE A 137 -10.74 4.38 -2.05
C PHE A 137 -10.00 3.06 -1.92
N GLN A 138 -8.96 2.99 -1.10
CA GLN A 138 -8.00 1.89 -1.05
C GLN A 138 -8.66 0.54 -0.76
N ILE A 139 -9.49 0.45 0.29
CA ILE A 139 -10.19 -0.79 0.67
C ILE A 139 -11.07 -1.30 -0.48
N SER A 140 -11.83 -0.38 -1.10
CA SER A 140 -12.71 -0.72 -2.22
C SER A 140 -11.93 -1.17 -3.46
N PHE A 141 -10.81 -0.51 -3.75
CA PHE A 141 -9.94 -0.81 -4.88
C PHE A 141 -9.33 -2.22 -4.75
N TYR A 142 -8.68 -2.52 -3.61
CA TYR A 142 -8.07 -3.83 -3.39
C TYR A 142 -9.09 -4.97 -3.32
N ALA A 143 -10.32 -4.69 -2.85
CA ALA A 143 -11.40 -5.66 -2.86
C ALA A 143 -11.84 -6.05 -4.29
N LEU A 144 -11.76 -5.11 -5.24
CA LEU A 144 -12.12 -5.35 -6.64
C LEU A 144 -10.98 -5.92 -7.49
N THR A 145 -9.73 -5.86 -7.01
CA THR A 145 -8.54 -6.23 -7.79
C THR A 145 -7.61 -7.21 -7.06
N PRO A 146 -8.14 -8.18 -6.27
CA PRO A 146 -7.30 -9.06 -5.45
C PRO A 146 -6.36 -9.94 -6.29
N GLU A 147 -6.78 -10.31 -7.51
CA GLU A 147 -5.98 -11.13 -8.42
C GLU A 147 -4.62 -10.51 -8.78
N PHE A 148 -4.52 -9.17 -8.76
CA PHE A 148 -3.31 -8.44 -9.15
C PHE A 148 -2.41 -8.05 -7.98
N ALA A 149 -2.62 -8.60 -6.79
CA ALA A 149 -1.97 -8.21 -5.52
C ALA A 149 -0.46 -7.92 -5.62
N SER A 150 0.32 -8.80 -6.27
CA SER A 150 1.77 -8.61 -6.43
C SER A 150 2.13 -7.44 -7.34
N LEU A 151 1.38 -7.27 -8.45
CA LEU A 151 1.57 -6.13 -9.36
C LEU A 151 1.21 -4.82 -8.68
N LEU A 152 0.10 -4.79 -7.92
CA LEU A 152 -0.32 -3.59 -7.21
C LEU A 152 0.74 -3.13 -6.21
N SER A 153 1.30 -4.06 -5.41
CA SER A 153 2.39 -3.77 -4.48
C SER A 153 3.63 -3.25 -5.21
N LEU A 154 4.00 -3.87 -6.33
CA LEU A 154 5.11 -3.43 -7.16
C LEU A 154 4.88 -2.01 -7.72
N CYS A 155 3.69 -1.73 -8.26
CA CYS A 155 3.36 -0.42 -8.83
C CYS A 155 3.38 0.71 -7.79
N VAL A 156 2.94 0.44 -6.55
CA VAL A 156 3.07 1.39 -5.44
C VAL A 156 4.53 1.73 -5.15
N ARG A 157 5.45 0.76 -5.23
CA ARG A 157 6.90 1.00 -5.01
C ARG A 157 7.54 1.69 -6.22
N ILE A 158 7.12 1.35 -7.45
CA ILE A 158 7.55 2.07 -8.67
C ILE A 158 7.14 3.54 -8.61
N SER A 159 5.98 3.87 -8.06
CA SER A 159 5.54 5.25 -7.83
C SER A 159 6.58 6.07 -7.03
N LYS A 160 7.14 5.50 -5.97
CA LYS A 160 8.15 6.16 -5.14
C LYS A 160 9.45 6.43 -5.91
N ILE A 161 9.93 5.45 -6.67
CA ILE A 161 11.15 5.61 -7.48
C ILE A 161 10.94 6.61 -8.64
N THR A 162 9.74 6.64 -9.21
CA THR A 162 9.40 7.62 -10.26
C THR A 162 9.45 9.05 -9.73
N VAL A 163 8.82 9.31 -8.57
CA VAL A 163 8.89 10.64 -7.93
C VAL A 163 10.33 11.01 -7.60
N PHE A 164 11.13 10.05 -7.14
CA PHE A 164 12.56 10.27 -6.88
C PHE A 164 13.30 10.72 -8.14
N PHE A 165 13.12 10.04 -9.28
CA PHE A 165 13.78 10.44 -10.53
C PHE A 165 13.28 11.80 -11.02
N ILE A 166 11.98 12.09 -10.91
CA ILE A 166 11.43 13.42 -11.26
C ILE A 166 12.10 14.49 -10.40
N GLN A 167 12.20 14.28 -9.09
CA GLN A 167 12.86 15.20 -8.18
C GLN A 167 14.34 15.37 -8.52
N LEU A 168 15.04 14.26 -8.78
CA LEU A 168 16.46 14.29 -9.15
C LEU A 168 16.71 15.14 -10.43
N ILE A 169 15.90 14.95 -11.46
CA ILE A 169 15.98 15.74 -12.69
C ILE A 169 15.75 17.23 -12.38
N MET A 170 14.76 17.54 -11.55
CA MET A 170 14.49 18.95 -11.18
C MET A 170 15.59 19.56 -10.33
N ASP A 171 16.21 18.78 -9.45
CA ASP A 171 17.36 19.23 -8.66
C ASP A 171 18.56 19.60 -9.54
N PHE A 172 18.76 18.89 -10.67
CA PHE A 172 19.81 19.23 -11.62
C PHE A 172 19.46 20.42 -12.53
N THR A 173 18.17 20.64 -12.81
CA THR A 173 17.75 21.62 -13.84
C THR A 173 17.27 22.95 -13.27
N ILE A 174 16.62 22.94 -12.11
CA ILE A 174 15.92 24.11 -11.56
C ILE A 174 16.13 24.27 -10.04
N TYR A 175 17.27 23.82 -9.51
CA TYR A 175 17.58 23.78 -8.07
C TYR A 175 17.24 25.08 -7.31
N ASP A 176 17.51 26.25 -7.90
CA ASP A 176 17.32 27.55 -7.27
C ASP A 176 15.85 28.01 -7.18
N ARG A 177 14.91 27.24 -7.73
CA ARG A 177 13.48 27.63 -7.82
C ARG A 177 12.55 26.61 -7.18
N PRO A 178 12.59 26.44 -5.85
CA PRO A 178 11.84 25.39 -5.15
C PRO A 178 10.31 25.50 -5.34
N MET A 179 9.77 26.72 -5.46
CA MET A 179 8.33 26.90 -5.74
C MET A 179 7.96 26.42 -7.16
N LEU A 180 8.83 26.63 -8.15
CA LEU A 180 8.60 26.13 -9.51
C LEU A 180 8.64 24.60 -9.55
N MET A 181 9.58 23.97 -8.82
CA MET A 181 9.62 22.50 -8.68
C MET A 181 8.30 21.96 -8.15
N LEU A 182 7.76 22.56 -7.09
CA LEU A 182 6.49 22.14 -6.52
C LEU A 182 5.33 22.32 -7.50
N ARG A 183 5.27 23.44 -8.21
CA ARG A 183 4.24 23.65 -9.25
C ARG A 183 4.28 22.56 -10.32
N ILE A 184 5.48 22.20 -10.79
CA ILE A 184 5.66 21.09 -11.74
C ILE A 184 5.18 19.77 -11.14
N HIS A 185 5.54 19.45 -9.89
CA HIS A 185 5.06 18.25 -9.21
C HIS A 185 3.54 18.18 -9.11
N PHE A 186 2.88 19.29 -8.76
CA PHE A 186 1.42 19.30 -8.66
C PHE A 186 0.72 19.21 -10.02
N CYS A 187 1.30 19.79 -11.09
CA CYS A 187 0.83 19.59 -12.45
C CYS A 187 0.94 18.10 -12.87
N ILE A 188 2.09 17.47 -12.64
CA ILE A 188 2.30 16.04 -12.93
C ILE A 188 1.32 15.20 -12.10
N LEU A 189 1.19 15.46 -10.80
CA LEU A 189 0.27 14.78 -9.91
C LEU A 189 -1.17 14.82 -10.42
N PHE A 190 -1.66 15.97 -10.84
CA PHE A 190 -3.00 16.13 -11.38
C PHE A 190 -3.16 15.39 -12.71
N THR A 191 -2.24 15.60 -13.67
CA THR A 191 -2.31 14.98 -15.01
C THR A 191 -2.34 13.46 -14.92
N LEU A 192 -1.44 12.87 -14.13
CA LEU A 192 -1.40 11.41 -13.93
C LEU A 192 -2.62 10.91 -13.17
N SER A 193 -3.17 11.69 -12.22
CA SER A 193 -4.41 11.33 -11.51
C SER A 193 -5.62 11.33 -12.43
N PHE A 194 -5.71 12.29 -13.35
CA PHE A 194 -6.77 12.32 -14.35
C PHE A 194 -6.72 11.06 -15.23
N ILE A 195 -5.53 10.71 -15.76
CA ILE A 195 -5.33 9.49 -16.55
C ILE A 195 -5.73 8.24 -15.72
N SER A 196 -5.29 8.18 -14.47
CA SER A 196 -5.60 7.08 -13.55
C SER A 196 -7.09 6.92 -13.33
N THR A 197 -7.81 8.01 -13.12
CA THR A 197 -9.27 8.00 -12.95
C THR A 197 -9.97 7.53 -14.23
N CYS A 198 -9.56 7.99 -15.40
CA CYS A 198 -10.08 7.51 -16.68
C CYS A 198 -9.85 6.00 -16.88
N LEU A 199 -8.66 5.51 -16.57
CA LEU A 199 -8.33 4.08 -16.64
C LEU A 199 -9.16 3.25 -15.64
N TRP A 200 -9.43 3.80 -14.45
CA TRP A 200 -10.27 3.13 -13.46
C TRP A 200 -11.73 3.03 -13.91
N TYR A 201 -12.29 4.10 -14.48
CA TYR A 201 -13.61 4.08 -15.09
C TYR A 201 -13.69 3.04 -16.22
N PHE A 202 -12.68 3.03 -17.10
CA PHE A 202 -12.58 2.04 -18.17
C PHE A 202 -12.56 0.60 -17.62
N TYR A 203 -11.72 0.32 -16.62
CA TYR A 203 -11.63 -0.97 -15.95
C TYR A 203 -13.00 -1.41 -15.39
N CYS A 204 -13.64 -0.56 -14.61
CA CYS A 204 -14.90 -0.86 -13.94
C CYS A 204 -16.06 -1.12 -14.94
N ILE A 205 -16.17 -0.31 -15.98
CA ILE A 205 -17.21 -0.46 -17.00
C ILE A 205 -16.99 -1.75 -17.80
N SER A 206 -15.75 -2.03 -18.18
CA SER A 206 -15.40 -3.22 -18.96
C SER A 206 -15.61 -4.51 -18.16
N ARG A 207 -15.23 -4.52 -16.88
CA ARG A 207 -15.45 -5.67 -15.97
C ARG A 207 -16.94 -5.94 -15.76
N ARG A 208 -17.77 -4.92 -15.62
CA ARG A 208 -19.22 -5.08 -15.51
C ARG A 208 -19.82 -5.75 -16.74
N LYS A 209 -19.36 -5.37 -17.94
CA LYS A 209 -19.82 -5.97 -19.20
C LYS A 209 -19.39 -7.43 -19.33
N PHE A 210 -18.16 -7.74 -18.90
CA PHE A 210 -17.66 -9.10 -18.93
C PHE A 210 -18.45 -10.02 -17.98
N ASN A 211 -18.67 -9.60 -16.75
CA ASN A 211 -19.46 -10.36 -15.77
C ASN A 211 -20.91 -10.57 -16.22
N HIS A 212 -21.51 -9.59 -16.91
CA HIS A 212 -22.87 -9.74 -17.47
C HIS A 212 -22.91 -10.81 -18.56
N LYS A 213 -21.94 -10.80 -19.48
CA LYS A 213 -21.85 -11.81 -20.54
C LYS A 213 -21.56 -13.21 -19.98
N GLU A 214 -20.69 -13.33 -18.97
CA GLU A 214 -20.40 -14.62 -18.35
C GLU A 214 -21.67 -15.21 -17.70
N LYS A 215 -22.47 -14.39 -16.99
CA LYS A 215 -23.76 -14.81 -16.43
C LYS A 215 -24.74 -15.25 -17.52
N GLU A 216 -24.90 -14.45 -18.57
CA GLU A 216 -25.78 -14.75 -19.69
C GLU A 216 -25.38 -16.06 -20.39
N THR A 217 -24.07 -16.28 -20.57
CA THR A 217 -23.54 -17.54 -21.15
C THR A 217 -23.82 -18.75 -20.25
N ILE A 218 -23.68 -18.60 -18.91
CA ILE A 218 -23.97 -19.66 -17.96
C ILE A 218 -25.47 -19.97 -17.95
N GLU A 219 -26.33 -18.95 -17.95
CA GLU A 219 -27.78 -19.11 -18.02
C GLU A 219 -28.22 -19.82 -19.31
N ILE A 220 -27.63 -19.46 -20.46
CA ILE A 220 -27.88 -20.13 -21.73
C ILE A 220 -27.41 -21.59 -21.69
N MET A 221 -26.22 -21.88 -21.14
CA MET A 221 -25.71 -23.24 -20.99
C MET A 221 -26.62 -24.06 -20.10
N GLN A 222 -27.06 -23.52 -18.96
CA GLN A 222 -27.99 -24.19 -18.05
C GLN A 222 -29.34 -24.46 -18.73
N ALA A 223 -29.91 -23.48 -19.44
CA ALA A 223 -31.15 -23.64 -20.20
C ALA A 223 -31.03 -24.72 -21.27
N ASN A 224 -29.93 -24.71 -22.05
CA ASN A 224 -29.67 -25.72 -23.05
C ASN A 224 -29.48 -27.12 -22.44
N THR A 225 -28.84 -27.22 -21.30
CA THR A 225 -28.67 -28.47 -20.57
C THR A 225 -30.00 -29.03 -20.09
N ILE A 226 -30.87 -28.18 -19.52
CA ILE A 226 -32.22 -28.56 -19.08
C ILE A 226 -33.08 -29.01 -20.29
N GLN A 227 -32.96 -28.32 -21.43
CA GLN A 227 -33.68 -28.66 -22.65
C GLN A 227 -33.21 -30.00 -23.22
N TYR A 228 -31.91 -30.32 -23.16
CA TYR A 228 -31.33 -31.61 -23.55
C TYR A 228 -31.84 -32.76 -22.67
N PHE A 229 -31.95 -32.56 -21.35
CA PHE A 229 -32.50 -33.55 -20.40
C PHE A 229 -33.98 -33.80 -20.64
N ASN A 230 -34.76 -32.78 -21.00
CA ASN A 230 -36.19 -32.93 -21.30
C ASN A 230 -36.44 -33.68 -22.63
N ILE A 231 -35.49 -33.70 -23.56
CA ILE A 231 -35.59 -34.40 -24.87
C ILE A 231 -35.21 -35.88 -24.76
N ILE A 232 -34.27 -36.25 -23.85
CA ILE A 232 -33.71 -37.61 -23.78
C ILE A 232 -34.59 -38.54 -22.90
N GLY A 233 -35.59 -38.02 -22.15
CA GLY A 233 -36.51 -38.81 -21.30
C GLY A 233 -35.79 -39.56 -20.15
N PRO A 234 -36.53 -40.03 -19.15
CA PRO A 234 -35.92 -40.64 -17.99
C PRO A 234 -35.61 -42.13 -18.24
N GLN A 235 -34.56 -42.40 -18.96
CA GLN A 235 -33.96 -43.73 -19.01
C GLN A 235 -32.68 -43.74 -18.18
N GLY A 236 -32.80 -44.21 -16.99
CA GLY A 236 -31.67 -44.47 -16.11
C GLY A 236 -31.71 -43.62 -14.82
N ASN A 237 -31.87 -44.32 -13.68
CA ASN A 237 -31.77 -43.79 -12.32
C ASN A 237 -30.36 -43.34 -11.92
N GLU A 238 -29.56 -42.84 -12.85
CA GLU A 238 -28.38 -42.08 -12.48
C GLU A 238 -28.83 -40.63 -12.30
N ARG A 239 -29.23 -40.29 -11.05
CA ARG A 239 -29.07 -38.91 -10.58
C ARG A 239 -27.63 -38.56 -10.88
N PHE A 240 -27.38 -37.88 -12.01
CA PHE A 240 -26.22 -37.01 -12.08
C PHE A 240 -26.45 -35.97 -10.99
N ASP A 241 -25.97 -36.32 -9.80
CA ASP A 241 -25.72 -35.36 -8.72
C ASP A 241 -24.80 -34.31 -9.37
N TYR A 242 -25.40 -33.23 -9.86
CA TYR A 242 -24.65 -32.03 -10.21
C TYR A 242 -23.94 -31.66 -8.92
N GLY A 243 -22.69 -32.14 -8.87
CA GLY A 243 -21.91 -32.29 -7.68
C GLY A 243 -22.12 -31.07 -6.79
N ASP A 244 -22.45 -31.35 -5.55
CA ASP A 244 -22.41 -30.40 -4.48
C ASP A 244 -21.29 -29.41 -4.77
N GLU A 245 -21.65 -28.23 -5.32
CA GLU A 245 -20.70 -27.12 -5.37
C GLU A 245 -20.28 -26.96 -3.92
N ASN A 246 -19.09 -27.50 -3.59
CA ASN A 246 -18.58 -27.45 -2.23
C ASN A 246 -18.79 -26.02 -1.75
N PRO A 247 -19.65 -25.77 -0.78
CA PRO A 247 -20.04 -24.42 -0.42
C PRO A 247 -18.81 -23.63 -0.02
N GLU A 248 -18.76 -22.33 -0.40
CA GLU A 248 -17.66 -21.46 -0.01
C GLU A 248 -17.39 -21.60 1.49
N PRO A 249 -16.13 -21.81 1.91
CA PRO A 249 -15.76 -21.94 3.33
C PRO A 249 -16.26 -20.74 4.15
N SER A 250 -16.55 -20.95 5.44
CA SER A 250 -16.96 -19.86 6.32
C SER A 250 -15.85 -18.79 6.45
N PHE A 251 -16.22 -17.56 6.78
CA PHE A 251 -15.29 -16.47 7.03
C PHE A 251 -14.14 -16.89 7.98
N TRP A 252 -14.46 -17.52 9.11
CA TRP A 252 -13.46 -17.96 10.07
C TRP A 252 -12.58 -19.10 9.58
N ALA A 253 -13.09 -19.96 8.70
CA ALA A 253 -12.28 -20.98 8.04
C ALA A 253 -11.25 -20.36 7.11
N HIS A 254 -11.63 -19.33 6.32
CA HIS A 254 -10.71 -18.56 5.53
C HIS A 254 -9.66 -17.83 6.39
N VAL A 255 -10.08 -17.16 7.48
CA VAL A 255 -9.15 -16.47 8.41
C VAL A 255 -8.12 -17.46 8.97
N ARG A 256 -8.56 -18.64 9.43
CA ARG A 256 -7.65 -19.68 9.95
C ARG A 256 -6.60 -20.10 8.92
N ASN A 257 -7.01 -20.26 7.66
CA ASN A 257 -6.09 -20.62 6.58
C ASN A 257 -5.10 -19.47 6.23
N CYS A 258 -5.47 -18.23 6.54
CA CYS A 258 -4.69 -17.03 6.24
C CYS A 258 -3.84 -16.54 7.43
N ILE A 259 -3.88 -17.16 8.61
CA ILE A 259 -3.15 -16.65 9.80
C ILE A 259 -1.67 -16.42 9.51
N SER A 260 -0.98 -17.39 8.88
CA SER A 260 0.45 -17.26 8.61
C SER A 260 0.78 -16.09 7.68
N PRO A 261 0.19 -15.92 6.49
CA PRO A 261 0.47 -14.77 5.64
C PRO A 261 -0.02 -13.43 6.23
N ILE A 262 -1.09 -13.43 7.03
CA ILE A 262 -1.51 -12.23 7.78
C ILE A 262 -0.42 -11.81 8.76
N LEU A 263 0.10 -12.74 9.56
CA LEU A 263 1.17 -12.46 10.50
C LEU A 263 2.46 -12.00 9.81
N MET A 264 2.78 -12.50 8.62
CA MET A 264 3.92 -12.01 7.82
C MET A 264 3.74 -10.53 7.47
N SER A 265 2.58 -10.15 6.96
CA SER A 265 2.27 -8.74 6.62
C SER A 265 2.32 -7.83 7.86
N VAL A 266 1.71 -8.28 8.96
CA VAL A 266 1.66 -7.53 10.21
C VAL A 266 3.05 -7.34 10.83
N ALA A 267 3.84 -8.41 10.94
CA ALA A 267 5.18 -8.34 11.52
C ALA A 267 6.10 -7.39 10.76
N THR A 268 6.10 -7.48 9.43
CA THR A 268 6.92 -6.60 8.59
C THR A 268 6.46 -5.15 8.65
N LEU A 269 5.15 -4.91 8.72
CA LEU A 269 4.61 -3.57 8.83
C LEU A 269 4.96 -2.91 10.17
N ILE A 270 4.87 -3.66 11.28
CA ILE A 270 5.31 -3.17 12.60
C ILE A 270 6.78 -2.77 12.53
N MET A 271 7.65 -3.66 12.05
CA MET A 271 9.08 -3.38 11.92
C MET A 271 9.34 -2.14 11.06
N ASN A 272 8.69 -2.02 9.90
CA ASN A 272 8.87 -0.87 9.03
C ASN A 272 8.47 0.45 9.71
N ASN A 273 7.28 0.51 10.27
CA ASN A 273 6.76 1.74 10.84
C ASN A 273 7.43 2.14 12.15
N MET A 274 8.03 1.18 12.86
CA MET A 274 8.85 1.49 14.04
C MET A 274 10.27 1.96 13.68
N ILE A 275 10.88 1.41 12.65
CA ILE A 275 12.28 1.72 12.30
C ILE A 275 12.38 2.85 11.29
N SER A 276 11.61 2.80 10.22
CA SER A 276 11.80 3.69 9.08
C SER A 276 10.78 4.82 9.04
N PRO A 277 11.21 6.07 8.78
CA PRO A 277 12.61 6.49 8.65
C PRO A 277 13.25 6.92 9.98
N GLY A 278 12.51 6.95 11.07
CA GLY A 278 12.87 7.63 12.31
C GLY A 278 14.12 7.08 13.00
N LEU A 279 14.28 5.76 13.09
CA LEU A 279 15.41 5.13 13.75
C LEU A 279 16.53 4.77 12.76
N LEU A 280 16.18 4.14 11.65
CA LEU A 280 17.12 3.78 10.60
C LEU A 280 16.86 4.67 9.38
N PRO A 281 17.81 5.54 8.97
CA PRO A 281 19.15 5.75 9.50
C PRO A 281 19.30 6.93 10.50
N TYR A 282 18.26 7.77 10.70
CA TYR A 282 18.39 9.09 11.33
C TYR A 282 18.79 9.08 12.80
N ALA A 283 18.53 8.00 13.52
CA ALA A 283 18.97 7.87 14.90
C ALA A 283 20.43 7.40 15.05
N LEU A 284 21.00 6.82 13.99
CA LEU A 284 22.31 6.18 14.00
C LEU A 284 23.40 7.02 13.32
N LEU A 285 23.02 7.97 12.47
CA LEU A 285 23.94 8.76 11.66
C LEU A 285 23.56 10.24 11.60
N GLU A 286 24.56 11.05 11.24
CA GLU A 286 24.37 12.45 10.91
C GLU A 286 23.47 12.64 9.68
N ARG A 287 22.73 13.74 9.65
CA ARG A 287 21.68 14.05 8.66
C ARG A 287 22.12 13.89 7.20
N ASP A 288 23.32 14.35 6.85
CA ASP A 288 23.80 14.32 5.46
C ASP A 288 24.09 12.89 4.97
N LYS A 289 24.59 12.04 5.87
CA LYS A 289 24.82 10.61 5.59
C LYS A 289 23.51 9.85 5.45
N CYS A 290 22.49 10.22 6.24
CA CYS A 290 21.16 9.61 6.20
C CYS A 290 20.47 9.77 4.85
N HIS A 291 20.59 10.93 4.23
CA HIS A 291 19.94 11.18 2.94
C HIS A 291 20.42 10.19 1.86
N LYS A 292 21.72 9.94 1.75
CA LYS A 292 22.28 8.98 0.78
C LYS A 292 21.75 7.56 1.01
N ILE A 293 21.62 7.15 2.28
CA ILE A 293 21.12 5.82 2.64
C ILE A 293 19.64 5.69 2.30
N ASN A 294 18.82 6.69 2.62
CA ASN A 294 17.41 6.66 2.27
C ASN A 294 17.19 6.60 0.75
N MET A 295 18.02 7.31 -0.01
CA MET A 295 17.95 7.27 -1.46
C MET A 295 18.29 5.87 -2.01
N SER A 296 19.32 5.20 -1.47
CA SER A 296 19.67 3.83 -1.88
C SER A 296 18.60 2.79 -1.51
N GLY A 297 17.80 3.05 -0.48
CA GLY A 297 16.70 2.18 -0.07
C GLY A 297 15.52 2.13 -1.04
N ILE A 298 15.30 3.20 -1.82
CA ILE A 298 14.15 3.27 -2.75
C ILE A 298 14.20 2.17 -3.81
N PRO A 299 15.29 1.98 -4.58
CA PRO A 299 15.38 0.91 -5.57
C PRO A 299 15.36 -0.48 -4.94
N MET A 300 15.87 -0.67 -3.72
CA MET A 300 15.82 -1.95 -3.02
C MET A 300 14.39 -2.39 -2.72
N GLY A 301 13.51 -1.48 -2.34
CA GLY A 301 12.10 -1.77 -2.13
C GLY A 301 11.38 -2.23 -3.41
N VAL A 302 11.71 -1.62 -4.54
CA VAL A 302 11.20 -2.08 -5.85
C VAL A 302 11.72 -3.47 -6.19
N ALA A 303 13.02 -3.72 -5.99
CA ALA A 303 13.64 -5.01 -6.27
C ALA A 303 12.99 -6.14 -5.45
N GLY A 304 12.73 -5.94 -4.15
CA GLY A 304 12.05 -6.93 -3.31
C GLY A 304 10.65 -7.28 -3.81
N CYS A 305 9.83 -6.29 -4.17
CA CYS A 305 8.49 -6.54 -4.73
C CYS A 305 8.54 -7.18 -6.13
N LEU A 306 9.53 -6.80 -6.95
CA LEU A 306 9.73 -7.37 -8.30
C LEU A 306 10.03 -8.87 -8.22
N VAL A 307 10.87 -9.29 -7.28
CA VAL A 307 11.17 -10.72 -7.05
C VAL A 307 9.87 -11.48 -6.77
N VAL A 308 9.01 -10.99 -5.89
CA VAL A 308 7.73 -11.65 -5.59
C VAL A 308 6.82 -11.68 -6.82
N HIS A 309 6.76 -10.60 -7.59
CA HIS A 309 5.95 -10.53 -8.79
C HIS A 309 6.41 -11.58 -9.84
N ILE A 310 7.73 -11.70 -10.05
CA ILE A 310 8.31 -12.69 -10.96
C ILE A 310 8.03 -14.12 -10.46
N ILE A 311 8.22 -14.39 -9.18
CA ILE A 311 7.94 -15.71 -8.58
C ILE A 311 6.46 -16.06 -8.77
N LYS A 312 5.54 -15.13 -8.45
CA LYS A 312 4.10 -15.36 -8.63
C LYS A 312 3.70 -15.63 -10.08
N LYS A 313 4.36 -14.95 -11.03
CA LYS A 313 4.06 -15.12 -12.46
C LYS A 313 4.55 -16.46 -13.02
N ASN A 314 5.66 -17.00 -12.49
CA ASN A 314 6.30 -18.21 -12.99
C ASN A 314 5.93 -19.48 -12.19
N ILE A 315 5.35 -19.35 -11.00
CA ILE A 315 5.03 -20.47 -10.10
C ILE A 315 3.53 -20.47 -9.80
N ASP A 316 2.77 -21.25 -10.58
CA ASP A 316 1.31 -21.32 -10.44
C ASP A 316 0.85 -21.81 -9.07
N SER A 317 1.61 -22.68 -8.40
CA SER A 317 1.26 -23.19 -7.07
C SER A 317 1.26 -22.10 -5.98
N LEU A 318 1.91 -20.95 -6.20
CA LEU A 318 1.81 -19.79 -5.30
C LEU A 318 0.44 -19.08 -5.42
N ASN A 319 -0.26 -19.30 -6.54
CA ASN A 319 -1.61 -18.75 -6.78
C ASN A 319 -2.74 -19.62 -6.21
N THR A 320 -2.39 -20.80 -5.68
CA THR A 320 -3.32 -21.74 -5.02
C THR A 320 -3.19 -21.66 -3.51
N LYS A 321 -4.03 -22.39 -2.80
CA LYS A 321 -3.95 -22.49 -1.32
C LYS A 321 -2.55 -22.94 -0.90
N TRP A 322 -1.96 -22.21 0.04
CA TRP A 322 -0.61 -22.47 0.53
C TRP A 322 -0.50 -23.85 1.20
N THR A 323 0.46 -24.62 0.75
CA THR A 323 0.94 -25.83 1.41
C THR A 323 2.02 -25.46 2.43
N TRP A 324 2.44 -26.43 3.27
CA TRP A 324 3.41 -26.18 4.32
C TRP A 324 4.76 -25.60 3.80
N HIS A 325 5.17 -25.91 2.58
CA HIS A 325 6.39 -25.39 1.96
C HIS A 325 6.42 -23.87 1.83
N TRP A 326 5.28 -23.26 1.60
CA TRP A 326 5.20 -21.80 1.44
C TRP A 326 5.42 -21.04 2.74
N HIS A 327 5.29 -21.72 3.90
CA HIS A 327 5.66 -21.15 5.19
C HIS A 327 7.16 -20.95 5.32
N ALA A 328 8.00 -21.60 4.48
CA ALA A 328 9.43 -21.31 4.41
C ALA A 328 9.74 -19.85 4.04
N PHE A 329 8.80 -19.11 3.44
CA PHE A 329 8.97 -17.68 3.21
C PHE A 329 9.16 -16.84 4.49
N TRP A 330 8.85 -17.40 5.67
CA TRP A 330 9.24 -16.77 6.95
C TRP A 330 10.75 -16.59 7.10
N LEU A 331 11.57 -17.40 6.42
CA LEU A 331 13.02 -17.21 6.39
C LEU A 331 13.41 -15.84 5.79
N CYS A 332 12.60 -15.31 4.87
CA CYS A 332 12.82 -13.97 4.31
C CYS A 332 12.49 -12.85 5.31
N ALA A 333 11.79 -13.13 6.41
CA ALA A 333 11.53 -12.18 7.49
C ALA A 333 12.70 -12.09 8.49
N ILE A 334 13.61 -13.04 8.49
CA ILE A 334 14.79 -13.06 9.40
C ILE A 334 15.67 -11.82 9.21
N PRO A 335 16.11 -11.45 7.97
CA PRO A 335 16.97 -10.29 7.78
C PRO A 335 16.37 -8.98 8.32
N PRO A 336 15.11 -8.58 8.00
CA PRO A 336 14.55 -7.37 8.58
C PRO A 336 14.36 -7.46 10.09
N PHE A 337 14.10 -8.64 10.66
CA PHE A 337 14.02 -8.83 12.10
C PHE A 337 15.38 -8.66 12.78
N VAL A 338 16.43 -9.19 12.19
CA VAL A 338 17.82 -8.99 12.68
C VAL A 338 18.18 -7.51 12.64
N VAL A 339 17.89 -6.81 11.56
CA VAL A 339 18.12 -5.36 11.45
C VAL A 339 17.33 -4.60 12.51
N PHE A 340 16.07 -5.01 12.76
CA PHE A 340 15.24 -4.43 13.82
C PHE A 340 15.94 -4.53 15.18
N ILE A 341 16.39 -5.72 15.57
CA ILE A 341 17.11 -5.93 16.83
C ILE A 341 18.42 -5.13 16.87
N LEU A 342 19.23 -5.20 15.82
CA LEU A 342 20.53 -4.50 15.76
C LEU A 342 20.36 -2.97 15.87
N THR A 343 19.28 -2.41 15.33
CA THR A 343 18.98 -0.98 15.47
C THR A 343 18.75 -0.60 16.94
N PHE A 344 17.97 -1.40 17.68
CA PHE A 344 17.75 -1.15 19.11
C PHE A 344 19.00 -1.43 19.95
N VAL A 345 19.77 -2.48 19.63
CA VAL A 345 21.06 -2.75 20.29
C VAL A 345 22.01 -1.57 20.12
N ALA A 346 22.11 -1.02 18.90
CA ALA A 346 22.97 0.13 18.62
C ALA A 346 22.55 1.41 19.37
N LEU A 347 21.26 1.58 19.64
CA LEU A 347 20.71 2.77 20.32
C LEU A 347 20.74 2.68 21.85
N HIS A 348 20.66 1.47 22.41
CA HIS A 348 20.43 1.28 23.86
C HIS A 348 21.54 0.55 24.60
N THR A 349 22.57 0.07 23.90
CA THR A 349 23.68 -0.67 24.57
C THR A 349 25.02 -0.06 24.21
N SER A 350 26.01 -0.33 25.07
CA SER A 350 27.41 0.03 24.86
C SER A 350 28.27 -1.16 24.42
N THR A 351 27.65 -2.18 23.77
CA THR A 351 28.35 -3.37 23.30
C THR A 351 29.28 -3.06 22.12
N ALA A 352 30.29 -3.94 21.87
CA ALA A 352 31.15 -3.81 20.72
C ALA A 352 30.40 -3.78 19.39
N VAL A 353 29.28 -4.52 19.30
CA VAL A 353 28.39 -4.51 18.14
C VAL A 353 27.69 -3.13 17.97
N ALA A 354 27.22 -2.56 19.07
CA ALA A 354 26.63 -1.22 19.06
C ALA A 354 27.66 -0.16 18.61
N ALA A 355 28.87 -0.20 19.14
CA ALA A 355 29.95 0.70 18.76
C ALA A 355 30.36 0.55 17.28
N ALA A 356 30.33 -0.67 16.73
CA ALA A 356 30.63 -0.93 15.33
C ALA A 356 29.55 -0.40 14.38
N ILE A 357 28.30 -0.31 14.84
CA ILE A 357 27.15 0.20 14.02
C ILE A 357 27.02 1.72 14.16
N TYR A 358 27.11 2.24 15.39
CA TYR A 358 26.90 3.65 15.68
C TYR A 358 27.94 4.52 14.95
N ASN A 359 27.48 5.52 14.21
CA ASN A 359 28.27 6.39 13.34
C ASN A 359 29.00 5.71 12.16
N SER A 360 28.81 4.40 11.95
CA SER A 360 29.38 3.69 10.80
C SER A 360 28.44 3.75 9.60
N GLN A 361 28.76 4.60 8.61
CA GLN A 361 27.94 4.76 7.40
C GLN A 361 27.79 3.44 6.63
N ASN A 362 28.85 2.62 6.53
CA ASN A 362 28.81 1.37 5.78
C ASN A 362 27.96 0.30 6.49
N ALA A 363 28.06 0.19 7.83
CA ALA A 363 27.24 -0.74 8.59
C ALA A 363 25.74 -0.38 8.48
N VAL A 364 25.38 0.90 8.66
CA VAL A 364 24.02 1.38 8.56
C VAL A 364 23.49 1.26 7.12
N LEU A 365 24.32 1.50 6.10
CA LEU A 365 23.96 1.28 4.70
C LEU A 365 23.65 -0.21 4.43
N GLY A 366 24.49 -1.12 4.89
CA GLY A 366 24.26 -2.57 4.77
C GLY A 366 22.94 -3.00 5.42
N MET A 367 22.70 -2.54 6.65
CA MET A 367 21.45 -2.78 7.38
C MET A 367 20.24 -2.21 6.60
N ALA A 368 20.35 -0.99 6.08
CA ALA A 368 19.30 -0.35 5.32
C ALA A 368 18.98 -1.09 4.02
N ILE A 369 20.00 -1.51 3.26
CA ILE A 369 19.82 -2.29 2.03
C ILE A 369 19.10 -3.61 2.33
N MET A 370 19.54 -4.36 3.35
CA MET A 370 18.88 -5.59 3.77
C MET A 370 17.42 -5.33 4.17
N PHE A 371 17.19 -4.34 5.01
CA PHE A 371 15.85 -4.01 5.48
C PHE A 371 14.93 -3.60 4.33
N PHE A 372 15.35 -2.65 3.50
CA PHE A 372 14.52 -2.13 2.40
C PHE A 372 14.29 -3.14 1.28
N PHE A 373 15.12 -4.17 1.13
CA PHE A 373 14.88 -5.24 0.17
C PHE A 373 13.89 -6.29 0.73
N PHE A 374 14.19 -6.85 1.90
CA PHE A 374 13.43 -7.98 2.44
C PHE A 374 12.06 -7.59 3.02
N HIS A 375 11.95 -6.41 3.67
CA HIS A 375 10.68 -5.96 4.24
C HIS A 375 9.56 -5.88 3.19
N PRO A 376 9.70 -5.17 2.04
CA PRO A 376 8.63 -5.10 1.05
C PRO A 376 8.39 -6.45 0.36
N MET A 377 9.42 -7.29 0.26
CA MET A 377 9.29 -8.63 -0.26
C MET A 377 8.35 -9.48 0.62
N VAL A 378 8.59 -9.51 1.93
CA VAL A 378 7.77 -10.29 2.88
C VAL A 378 6.36 -9.69 3.03
N GLU A 379 6.22 -8.37 3.04
CA GLU A 379 4.91 -7.68 3.03
C GLU A 379 4.08 -8.11 1.81
N THR A 380 4.69 -8.10 0.63
CA THR A 380 4.02 -8.50 -0.62
C THR A 380 3.70 -9.99 -0.62
N LEU A 381 4.61 -10.85 -0.14
CA LEU A 381 4.36 -12.29 0.01
C LEU A 381 3.18 -12.56 0.96
N GLY A 382 3.12 -11.87 2.08
CA GLY A 382 2.02 -11.97 3.02
C GLY A 382 0.69 -11.61 2.37
N PHE A 383 0.62 -10.49 1.65
CA PHE A 383 -0.61 -10.09 0.96
C PHE A 383 -1.00 -11.07 -0.17
N VAL A 384 -0.04 -11.53 -0.98
CA VAL A 384 -0.26 -12.56 -2.00
C VAL A 384 -0.75 -13.86 -1.36
N GLY A 385 -0.18 -14.26 -0.23
CA GLY A 385 -0.58 -15.47 0.52
C GLY A 385 -2.01 -15.39 1.04
N VAL A 386 -2.45 -14.23 1.55
CA VAL A 386 -3.85 -14.04 1.95
C VAL A 386 -4.76 -14.23 0.74
N VAL A 387 -4.48 -13.56 -0.38
CA VAL A 387 -5.30 -13.67 -1.60
C VAL A 387 -5.34 -15.10 -2.15
N SER A 388 -4.21 -15.82 -2.11
CA SER A 388 -4.13 -17.21 -2.59
C SER A 388 -4.93 -18.17 -1.69
N ASN A 389 -4.88 -17.99 -0.37
CA ASN A 389 -5.56 -18.86 0.59
C ASN A 389 -7.08 -18.67 0.68
N VAL A 390 -7.60 -17.51 0.23
CA VAL A 390 -9.05 -17.28 0.18
C VAL A 390 -9.68 -17.69 -1.15
N ARG A 391 -8.89 -18.13 -2.14
CA ARG A 391 -9.43 -18.63 -3.40
C ARG A 391 -10.20 -19.93 -3.17
N HIS A 392 -11.37 -20.00 -3.77
CA HIS A 392 -12.21 -21.19 -3.85
C HIS A 392 -12.54 -21.44 -5.32
N LEU A 393 -12.31 -22.65 -5.82
CA LEU A 393 -12.48 -23.01 -7.23
C LEU A 393 -11.77 -22.03 -8.20
N GLY A 394 -10.56 -21.58 -7.83
CA GLY A 394 -9.74 -20.68 -8.66
C GLY A 394 -10.15 -19.20 -8.62
N LYS A 395 -11.28 -18.84 -8.00
CA LYS A 395 -11.78 -17.45 -7.89
C LYS A 395 -11.80 -16.99 -6.42
N VAL A 396 -11.73 -15.67 -6.22
CA VAL A 396 -11.97 -15.07 -4.89
C VAL A 396 -13.47 -14.80 -4.78
N MET A 397 -14.14 -15.53 -3.89
CA MET A 397 -15.57 -15.41 -3.63
C MET A 397 -15.85 -14.31 -2.57
N GLU A 398 -17.12 -14.05 -2.28
CA GLU A 398 -17.55 -12.94 -1.41
C GLU A 398 -16.93 -13.01 0.00
N ARG A 399 -16.94 -14.19 0.64
CA ARG A 399 -16.34 -14.35 1.98
C ARG A 399 -14.82 -14.18 1.96
N GLY A 400 -14.17 -14.62 0.88
CA GLY A 400 -12.75 -14.40 0.65
C GLY A 400 -12.43 -12.91 0.52
N VAL A 401 -13.24 -12.14 -0.21
CA VAL A 401 -13.09 -10.67 -0.31
C VAL A 401 -13.23 -10.01 1.07
N LYS A 402 -14.20 -10.47 1.91
CA LYS A 402 -14.33 -9.97 3.28
C LYS A 402 -13.08 -10.21 4.12
N VAL A 403 -12.41 -11.33 3.97
CA VAL A 403 -11.14 -11.61 4.67
C VAL A 403 -10.02 -10.68 4.19
N ILE A 404 -9.90 -10.45 2.87
CA ILE A 404 -8.90 -9.53 2.31
C ILE A 404 -9.12 -8.10 2.84
N THR A 405 -10.35 -7.61 2.82
CA THR A 405 -10.69 -6.26 3.28
C THR A 405 -10.47 -6.11 4.78
N THR A 406 -10.80 -7.13 5.56
CA THR A 406 -10.53 -7.18 7.00
C THR A 406 -9.03 -7.15 7.28
N ASN A 407 -8.23 -7.96 6.57
CA ASN A 407 -6.76 -7.94 6.69
C ASN A 407 -6.18 -6.56 6.38
N LEU A 408 -6.61 -5.92 5.29
CA LEU A 408 -6.17 -4.57 4.94
C LEU A 408 -6.52 -3.55 6.02
N PHE A 409 -7.73 -3.59 6.54
CA PHE A 409 -8.17 -2.67 7.59
C PHE A 409 -7.34 -2.86 8.89
N PHE A 410 -7.14 -4.09 9.35
CA PHE A 410 -6.27 -4.37 10.50
C PHE A 410 -4.81 -3.95 10.24
N THR A 411 -4.33 -4.14 9.03
CA THR A 411 -2.99 -3.67 8.61
C THR A 411 -2.86 -2.15 8.78
N TYR A 412 -3.88 -1.36 8.44
CA TYR A 412 -3.86 0.09 8.66
C TYR A 412 -3.90 0.46 10.13
N ILE A 413 -4.71 -0.21 10.96
CA ILE A 413 -4.74 0.03 12.43
C ILE A 413 -3.36 -0.22 13.02
N ILE A 414 -2.79 -1.39 12.77
CA ILE A 414 -1.50 -1.79 13.32
C ILE A 414 -0.39 -0.89 12.81
N GLY A 415 -0.40 -0.56 11.51
CA GLY A 415 0.56 0.35 10.90
C GLY A 415 0.53 1.74 11.50
N PHE A 416 -0.65 2.30 11.70
CA PHE A 416 -0.83 3.60 12.35
C PHE A 416 -0.35 3.58 13.81
N THR A 417 -0.70 2.54 14.56
CA THR A 417 -0.28 2.39 15.96
C THR A 417 1.25 2.28 16.07
N ALA A 418 1.88 1.43 15.26
CA ALA A 418 3.33 1.28 15.23
C ALA A 418 4.03 2.60 14.83
N TYR A 419 3.48 3.32 13.86
CA TYR A 419 3.98 4.65 13.48
C TYR A 419 3.89 5.66 14.63
N LYS A 420 2.76 5.71 15.36
CA LYS A 420 2.61 6.59 16.53
C LYS A 420 3.61 6.26 17.63
N VAL A 421 3.83 4.99 17.93
CA VAL A 421 4.85 4.54 18.87
C VAL A 421 6.24 5.00 18.43
N SER A 422 6.57 4.88 17.15
CA SER A 422 7.85 5.35 16.60
C SER A 422 8.04 6.86 16.73
N VAL A 423 7.01 7.64 16.42
CA VAL A 423 7.04 9.11 16.54
C VAL A 423 7.26 9.52 17.99
N GLY A 424 6.47 8.94 18.91
CA GLY A 424 6.59 9.21 20.34
C GLY A 424 7.99 8.89 20.86
N TYR A 425 8.53 7.70 20.52
CA TYR A 425 9.88 7.30 20.87
C TYR A 425 10.93 8.31 20.37
N ASN A 426 10.84 8.76 19.13
CA ASN A 426 11.78 9.73 18.57
C ASN A 426 11.70 11.11 19.26
N VAL A 427 10.49 11.58 19.55
CA VAL A 427 10.28 12.86 20.27
C VAL A 427 10.89 12.78 21.65
N MET A 428 10.59 11.71 22.40
CA MET A 428 11.15 11.50 23.75
C MET A 428 12.67 11.48 23.73
N ARG A 429 13.26 10.74 22.78
CA ARG A 429 14.72 10.64 22.65
C ARG A 429 15.40 11.98 22.37
N THR A 430 14.73 12.88 21.61
CA THR A 430 15.32 14.17 21.18
C THR A 430 15.02 15.33 22.11
N THR A 431 13.89 15.30 22.84
CA THR A 431 13.48 16.41 23.70
C THR A 431 13.89 16.27 25.15
N ILE A 432 14.00 15.04 25.66
CA ILE A 432 14.19 14.85 27.11
C ILE A 432 15.65 14.62 27.46
N GLU A 433 16.56 14.37 26.46
CA GLU A 433 17.93 13.94 26.70
C GLU A 433 18.08 12.79 27.73
N LEU A 434 16.95 12.31 28.22
CA LEU A 434 16.84 11.22 29.16
C LEU A 434 17.18 9.91 28.44
N GLN A 435 18.45 9.55 28.47
CA GLN A 435 18.74 8.13 28.46
C GLN A 435 18.02 7.56 29.70
N PRO A 436 17.13 6.57 29.53
CA PRO A 436 16.54 5.90 30.69
C PRO A 436 17.67 5.43 31.59
N ASP A 437 17.56 5.76 32.87
CA ASP A 437 18.57 5.40 33.88
C ASP A 437 19.09 4.01 33.65
N ALA A 438 20.42 3.83 33.72
CA ALA A 438 21.07 2.56 33.52
C ALA A 438 20.60 1.46 34.50
N SER A 439 19.80 1.84 35.48
CA SER A 439 19.22 0.98 36.52
C SER A 439 17.99 0.17 36.12
N LEU A 440 17.33 0.47 34.98
CA LEU A 440 16.15 -0.27 34.54
C LEU A 440 16.54 -1.40 33.57
N ASP A 441 16.05 -2.60 33.83
CA ASP A 441 16.23 -3.75 32.90
C ASP A 441 15.57 -3.50 31.55
N THR A 442 16.12 -4.09 30.48
CA THR A 442 15.81 -3.79 29.08
C THR A 442 14.32 -3.91 28.71
N VAL A 443 13.59 -4.86 29.30
CA VAL A 443 12.17 -5.11 29.00
C VAL A 443 11.24 -4.09 29.67
N PRO A 444 11.38 -3.75 30.98
CA PRO A 444 10.64 -2.67 31.60
C PRO A 444 10.86 -1.30 30.93
N ARG A 445 12.06 -1.02 30.41
CA ARG A 445 12.35 0.21 29.66
C ARG A 445 11.52 0.33 28.39
N LEU A 446 11.38 -0.77 27.61
CA LEU A 446 10.58 -0.75 26.39
C LEU A 446 9.10 -0.48 26.69
N PHE A 447 8.56 -1.17 27.72
CA PHE A 447 7.17 -0.94 28.15
C PHE A 447 6.94 0.44 28.78
N TYR A 448 7.87 0.94 29.56
CA TYR A 448 7.81 2.30 30.12
C TYR A 448 7.70 3.36 29.01
N TRP A 449 8.51 3.23 27.95
CA TRP A 449 8.45 4.14 26.80
C TRP A 449 7.15 4.05 26.04
N VAL A 450 6.59 2.87 25.87
CA VAL A 450 5.29 2.66 25.22
C VAL A 450 4.16 3.27 26.05
N ILE A 451 4.17 3.07 27.36
CA ILE A 451 3.13 3.58 28.30
C ILE A 451 3.22 5.11 28.42
N LEU A 452 4.42 5.65 28.54
CA LEU A 452 4.63 7.09 28.63
C LEU A 452 4.17 7.82 27.36
N ASN A 453 4.45 7.26 26.19
CA ASN A 453 3.97 7.77 24.91
C ASN A 453 2.45 7.76 24.79
N ILE A 454 1.79 6.73 25.31
CA ILE A 454 0.33 6.67 25.35
C ILE A 454 -0.23 7.76 26.27
N LYS A 455 0.43 8.04 27.37
CA LYS A 455 -0.05 8.98 28.41
C LYS A 455 0.13 10.45 28.03
N GLU A 456 1.14 10.81 27.23
CA GLU A 456 1.45 12.20 26.87
C GLU A 456 0.87 12.65 25.52
N TYR A 457 0.45 11.71 24.64
CA TYR A 457 0.03 12.01 23.25
C TYR A 457 -1.37 11.49 22.87
N ILE A 458 -2.14 10.93 23.81
CA ILE A 458 -3.56 10.73 23.74
C ILE A 458 -4.26 11.76 24.60
#